data_1646dda4236a2246c9a74475e5643875
#
_entry.id   1646dda4236a2246c9a74475e5643875
#
_cell.length_a   1.000
_cell.length_b   1.000
_cell.length_c   1.000
_cell.angle_alpha   90.00
_cell.angle_beta   90.00
_cell.angle_gamma   90.00
#
_symmetry.space_group_name_H-M   'P 1'
#
loop_
_entity.id
_entity.type
_entity.pdbx_description
1 polymer ?
#
loop_
_entity_poly.entity_id
_entity_poly.type
_entity_poly.pdbx_seq_one_letter_code
_entity_poly.pdbx_strand_id
1 'polypeptide(L)'
;LLRLQSLLHVKHVSVFASKPGILKTDSAFQGVVFKGTDYWDYFQDNIVEGVLPEAKNEVIISTVLANQMQLSIGDAIFCYFVEDDLRVRKLYISGLYNTCMSEMDRLFVLGHVDVVRQLNQWNSLQASGIEVLVDDLRYLEEAADGVYFATANKLDEAGNAFYTQTLDQLNPQIFGWLDLLDINVVI
;
A
#
# COMPACT_ATOMS: atom_id res chain seq x y z
N LEU A 1 15.68 -0.24 9.32
CA LEU A 1 14.62 -1.24 9.49
C LEU A 1 14.80 -2.07 10.77
N LEU A 2 15.95 -2.72 10.98
CA LEU A 2 16.21 -3.61 12.14
C LEU A 2 15.89 -2.97 13.49
N ARG A 3 16.18 -1.67 13.66
CA ARG A 3 15.88 -0.96 14.90
C ARG A 3 14.37 -0.76 15.11
N LEU A 4 13.61 -0.54 14.06
CA LEU A 4 12.14 -0.43 14.15
C LEU A 4 11.50 -1.77 14.45
N GLN A 5 12.02 -2.86 13.85
CA GLN A 5 11.52 -4.22 14.08
C GLN A 5 11.68 -4.68 15.54
N SER A 6 12.59 -4.09 16.30
CA SER A 6 12.82 -4.43 17.72
C SER A 6 12.02 -3.60 18.71
N LEU A 7 11.18 -2.69 18.24
CA LEU A 7 10.30 -1.88 19.09
C LEU A 7 9.13 -2.72 19.64
N LEU A 8 8.64 -2.32 20.81
CA LEU A 8 7.50 -2.95 21.45
C LEU A 8 6.25 -2.81 20.55
N HIS A 9 5.41 -3.84 20.50
CA HIS A 9 4.19 -3.91 19.69
C HIS A 9 4.39 -3.80 18.18
N VAL A 10 5.63 -3.86 17.69
CA VAL A 10 5.91 -3.94 16.26
C VAL A 10 5.95 -5.40 15.81
N LYS A 11 4.97 -5.79 15.00
CA LYS A 11 4.87 -7.12 14.41
C LYS A 11 5.78 -7.28 13.20
N HIS A 12 5.76 -6.29 12.29
CA HIS A 12 6.56 -6.32 11.08
C HIS A 12 6.91 -4.92 10.60
N VAL A 13 8.04 -4.81 9.90
CA VAL A 13 8.49 -3.57 9.25
C VAL A 13 8.89 -3.88 7.82
N SER A 14 8.22 -3.24 6.87
CA SER A 14 8.49 -3.38 5.44
C SER A 14 8.69 -2.02 4.78
N VAL A 15 9.26 -2.02 3.60
CA VAL A 15 9.31 -0.83 2.75
C VAL A 15 8.20 -0.90 1.72
N PHE A 16 7.71 0.26 1.31
CA PHE A 16 6.84 0.37 0.16
C PHE A 16 7.33 1.45 -0.79
N ALA A 17 6.96 1.32 -2.04
CA ALA A 17 7.14 2.37 -3.03
C ALA A 17 5.83 2.58 -3.76
N SER A 18 5.41 3.83 -3.90
CA SER A 18 4.16 4.17 -4.58
C SER A 18 4.40 5.16 -5.71
N LYS A 19 3.60 5.03 -6.77
CA LYS A 19 3.63 5.94 -7.90
C LYS A 19 2.22 6.09 -8.47
N PRO A 20 1.72 7.33 -8.64
CA PRO A 20 0.45 7.55 -9.33
C PRO A 20 0.57 7.15 -10.80
N GLY A 21 -0.49 6.58 -11.31
CA GLY A 21 -0.58 6.14 -12.70
C GLY A 21 -2.00 6.10 -13.22
N ILE A 22 -2.15 5.74 -14.46
CA ILE A 22 -3.44 5.57 -15.12
C ILE A 22 -3.51 4.15 -15.66
N LEU A 23 -4.46 3.38 -15.13
CA LEU A 23 -4.86 2.13 -15.74
C LEU A 23 -5.70 2.39 -16.97
N LYS A 24 -5.40 1.68 -18.05
CA LYS A 24 -6.16 1.78 -19.29
C LYS A 24 -6.51 0.39 -19.81
N THR A 25 -7.76 0.21 -20.18
CA THR A 25 -8.29 -0.88 -21.00
C THR A 25 -8.76 -0.33 -22.35
N ASP A 26 -9.30 -1.17 -23.20
CA ASP A 26 -9.86 -0.72 -24.50
C ASP A 26 -11.10 0.18 -24.32
N SER A 27 -11.84 0.02 -23.21
CA SER A 27 -13.12 0.69 -22.96
C SER A 27 -13.11 1.70 -21.82
N ALA A 28 -12.10 1.69 -20.95
CA ALA A 28 -12.07 2.51 -19.74
C ALA A 28 -10.67 2.97 -19.36
N PHE A 29 -10.61 4.03 -18.55
CA PHE A 29 -9.39 4.47 -17.88
C PHE A 29 -9.71 4.87 -16.44
N GLN A 30 -8.76 4.63 -15.54
CA GLN A 30 -8.90 4.94 -14.11
C GLN A 30 -7.56 5.42 -13.56
N GLY A 31 -7.58 6.56 -12.85
CA GLY A 31 -6.44 6.99 -12.05
C GLY A 31 -6.25 6.06 -10.85
N VAL A 32 -5.03 5.59 -10.67
CA VAL A 32 -4.67 4.66 -9.60
C VAL A 32 -3.36 5.06 -8.96
N VAL A 33 -3.09 4.50 -7.79
CA VAL A 33 -1.76 4.50 -7.19
C VAL A 33 -1.22 3.06 -7.25
N PHE A 34 -0.15 2.89 -8.01
CA PHE A 34 0.59 1.64 -7.95
C PHE A 34 1.40 1.63 -6.65
N LYS A 35 1.08 0.70 -5.75
CA LYS A 35 1.79 0.47 -4.49
C LYS A 35 2.58 -0.83 -4.61
N GLY A 36 3.89 -0.70 -4.62
CA GLY A 36 4.82 -1.81 -4.60
C GLY A 36 5.21 -2.18 -3.18
N THR A 37 5.12 -3.46 -2.87
CA THR A 37 5.57 -4.05 -1.59
C THR A 37 6.43 -5.28 -1.84
N ASP A 38 7.18 -5.70 -0.83
CA ASP A 38 7.87 -6.98 -0.76
C ASP A 38 7.32 -7.87 0.38
N TYR A 39 6.32 -7.37 1.11
CA TYR A 39 5.67 -8.08 2.20
C TYR A 39 4.20 -8.33 1.88
N TRP A 40 3.86 -9.59 1.61
CA TRP A 40 2.55 -10.01 1.12
C TRP A 40 1.65 -10.64 2.18
N ASP A 41 2.19 -11.09 3.32
CA ASP A 41 1.42 -11.78 4.36
C ASP A 41 0.24 -10.94 4.87
N TYR A 42 0.40 -9.60 4.91
CA TYR A 42 -0.67 -8.68 5.29
C TYR A 42 -1.89 -8.75 4.35
N PHE A 43 -1.65 -9.04 3.07
CA PHE A 43 -2.72 -9.05 2.06
C PHE A 43 -3.33 -10.44 1.87
N GLN A 44 -2.74 -11.50 2.42
CA GLN A 44 -3.15 -12.88 2.17
C GLN A 44 -4.61 -13.12 2.58
N ASP A 45 -5.03 -12.60 3.73
CA ASP A 45 -6.40 -12.74 4.25
C ASP A 45 -7.43 -11.91 3.47
N ASN A 46 -6.97 -10.94 2.67
CA ASN A 46 -7.82 -10.09 1.86
C ASN A 46 -8.02 -10.60 0.42
N ILE A 47 -7.31 -11.66 0.01
CA ILE A 47 -7.49 -12.25 -1.32
C ILE A 47 -8.83 -12.95 -1.38
N VAL A 48 -9.65 -12.54 -2.35
CA VAL A 48 -10.98 -13.09 -2.61
C VAL A 48 -10.92 -14.16 -3.70
N GLU A 49 -10.06 -13.94 -4.71
CA GLU A 49 -9.91 -14.84 -5.86
C GLU A 49 -8.47 -14.76 -6.41
N GLY A 50 -7.96 -15.89 -6.92
CA GLY A 50 -6.60 -15.97 -7.46
C GLY A 50 -5.53 -16.13 -6.41
N VAL A 51 -4.34 -15.60 -6.70
CA VAL A 51 -3.15 -15.76 -5.87
C VAL A 51 -2.38 -14.44 -5.75
N LEU A 52 -1.54 -14.33 -4.72
CA LEU A 52 -0.60 -13.22 -4.60
C LEU A 52 0.40 -13.21 -5.76
N PRO A 53 0.94 -12.03 -6.14
CA PRO A 53 1.94 -11.90 -7.20
C PRO A 53 3.21 -12.70 -6.87
N GLU A 54 3.63 -13.57 -7.79
CA GLU A 54 4.90 -14.29 -7.74
C GLU A 54 5.93 -13.63 -8.67
N ALA A 55 5.50 -13.21 -9.85
CA ALA A 55 6.36 -12.54 -10.82
C ALA A 55 6.28 -11.01 -10.66
N LYS A 56 7.38 -10.32 -11.01
CA LYS A 56 7.48 -8.85 -10.89
C LYS A 56 6.45 -8.08 -11.71
N ASN A 57 5.94 -8.67 -12.78
CA ASN A 57 4.91 -8.08 -13.64
C ASN A 57 3.50 -8.55 -13.31
N GLU A 58 3.32 -9.28 -12.22
CA GLU A 58 2.01 -9.62 -11.68
C GLU A 58 1.55 -8.60 -10.65
N VAL A 59 0.24 -8.41 -10.59
CA VAL A 59 -0.43 -7.49 -9.68
C VAL A 59 -1.71 -8.08 -9.15
N ILE A 60 -2.12 -7.63 -7.97
CA ILE A 60 -3.49 -7.80 -7.50
C ILE A 60 -4.21 -6.46 -7.56
N ILE A 61 -5.48 -6.50 -7.91
CA ILE A 61 -6.38 -5.34 -7.91
C ILE A 61 -7.60 -5.64 -7.04
N SER A 62 -8.28 -4.61 -6.59
CA SER A 62 -9.50 -4.85 -5.82
C SER A 62 -10.63 -5.38 -6.69
N THR A 63 -11.59 -6.08 -6.08
CA THR A 63 -12.84 -6.49 -6.75
C THR A 63 -13.64 -5.30 -7.26
N VAL A 64 -13.55 -4.14 -6.57
CA VAL A 64 -14.19 -2.89 -6.97
C VAL A 64 -13.59 -2.37 -8.27
N LEU A 65 -12.25 -2.30 -8.34
CA LEU A 65 -11.53 -1.84 -9.54
C LEU A 65 -11.72 -2.82 -10.70
N ALA A 66 -11.67 -4.14 -10.44
CA ALA A 66 -11.90 -5.17 -11.43
C ALA A 66 -13.29 -5.04 -12.07
N ASN A 67 -14.34 -4.89 -11.27
CA ASN A 67 -15.70 -4.71 -11.77
C ASN A 67 -15.86 -3.39 -12.56
N GLN A 68 -15.28 -2.29 -12.07
CA GLN A 68 -15.35 -0.99 -12.73
C GLN A 68 -14.67 -1.00 -14.10
N MET A 69 -13.55 -1.70 -14.23
CA MET A 69 -12.74 -1.77 -15.44
C MET A 69 -13.05 -3.00 -16.31
N GLN A 70 -13.99 -3.87 -15.87
CA GLN A 70 -14.34 -5.13 -16.53
C GLN A 70 -13.13 -6.06 -16.74
N LEU A 71 -12.33 -6.20 -15.67
CA LEU A 71 -11.11 -6.98 -15.64
C LEU A 71 -11.29 -8.29 -14.85
N SER A 72 -10.55 -9.31 -15.25
CA SER A 72 -10.53 -10.63 -14.63
C SER A 72 -9.10 -11.09 -14.39
N ILE A 73 -8.95 -12.14 -13.55
CA ILE A 73 -7.65 -12.78 -13.34
C ILE A 73 -7.11 -13.31 -14.68
N GLY A 74 -5.81 -13.10 -14.90
CA GLY A 74 -5.11 -13.45 -16.14
C GLY A 74 -5.12 -12.35 -17.20
N ASP A 75 -5.96 -11.34 -17.05
CA ASP A 75 -5.97 -10.22 -18.00
C ASP A 75 -4.67 -9.42 -17.92
N ALA A 76 -4.27 -8.93 -19.09
CA ALA A 76 -3.17 -7.98 -19.20
C ALA A 76 -3.69 -6.55 -19.14
N ILE A 77 -3.12 -5.75 -18.26
CA ILE A 77 -3.43 -4.33 -18.12
C ILE A 77 -2.23 -3.47 -18.45
N PHE A 78 -2.49 -2.26 -18.92
CA PHE A 78 -1.46 -1.26 -19.14
C PHE A 78 -1.59 -0.16 -18.10
N CYS A 79 -0.52 0.05 -17.34
CA CYS A 79 -0.43 1.16 -16.41
C CYS A 79 0.54 2.22 -16.97
N TYR A 80 0.02 3.43 -17.12
CA TYR A 80 0.73 4.58 -17.66
C TYR A 80 1.18 5.46 -16.50
N PHE A 81 2.48 5.74 -16.45
CA PHE A 81 3.08 6.62 -15.44
C PHE A 81 3.60 7.86 -16.15
N VAL A 82 3.11 9.01 -15.71
CA VAL A 82 3.45 10.31 -16.29
C VAL A 82 4.31 11.07 -15.30
N GLU A 83 5.52 11.38 -15.72
CA GLU A 83 6.45 12.31 -15.09
C GLU A 83 7.04 13.19 -16.19
N ASP A 84 8.39 13.28 -16.27
CA ASP A 84 9.06 13.94 -17.38
C ASP A 84 8.82 13.19 -18.69
N ASP A 85 8.80 11.87 -18.62
CA ASP A 85 8.52 10.97 -19.73
C ASP A 85 7.32 10.05 -19.43
N LEU A 86 6.56 9.70 -20.48
CA LEU A 86 5.51 8.71 -20.41
C LEU A 86 6.13 7.29 -20.36
N ARG A 87 5.94 6.62 -19.26
CA ARG A 87 6.38 5.23 -19.06
C ARG A 87 5.20 4.30 -18.94
N VAL A 88 5.22 3.20 -19.67
CA VAL A 88 4.15 2.21 -19.69
C VAL A 88 4.65 0.89 -19.12
N ARG A 89 3.83 0.24 -18.32
CA ARG A 89 4.06 -1.13 -17.85
C ARG A 89 2.89 -2.00 -18.24
N LYS A 90 3.20 -3.14 -18.86
CA LYS A 90 2.23 -4.22 -19.06
C LYS A 90 2.31 -5.13 -17.84
N LEU A 91 1.18 -5.28 -17.17
CA LEU A 91 1.04 -6.04 -15.93
C LEU A 91 -0.05 -7.10 -16.13
N TYR A 92 0.00 -8.18 -15.35
CA TYR A 92 -0.98 -9.26 -15.39
C TYR A 92 -1.65 -9.39 -14.03
N ILE A 93 -2.97 -9.55 -14.05
CA ILE A 93 -3.76 -9.71 -12.82
C ILE A 93 -3.62 -11.15 -12.34
N SER A 94 -2.98 -11.37 -11.18
CA SER A 94 -2.84 -12.68 -10.55
C SER A 94 -3.91 -12.96 -9.52
N GLY A 95 -4.52 -11.93 -8.94
CA GLY A 95 -5.55 -12.08 -7.94
C GLY A 95 -6.39 -10.84 -7.72
N LEU A 96 -7.52 -11.04 -7.06
CA LEU A 96 -8.45 -10.01 -6.65
C LEU A 96 -8.50 -9.92 -5.14
N TYR A 97 -8.44 -8.72 -4.59
CA TYR A 97 -8.51 -8.47 -3.15
C TYR A 97 -9.72 -7.60 -2.77
N ASN A 98 -10.09 -7.63 -1.49
CA ASN A 98 -11.09 -6.75 -0.90
C ASN A 98 -10.68 -6.43 0.54
N THR A 99 -10.43 -5.17 0.84
CA THR A 99 -10.10 -4.71 2.20
C THR A 99 -11.32 -4.21 2.97
N CYS A 100 -12.48 -4.17 2.35
CA CYS A 100 -13.69 -3.52 2.85
C CYS A 100 -13.56 -2.00 3.04
N MET A 101 -12.48 -1.40 2.58
CA MET A 101 -12.25 0.05 2.55
C MET A 101 -12.41 0.57 1.12
N SER A 102 -13.65 0.89 0.75
CA SER A 102 -14.02 1.14 -0.66
C SER A 102 -13.24 2.26 -1.35
N GLU A 103 -12.78 3.27 -0.63
CA GLU A 103 -11.97 4.34 -1.21
C GLU A 103 -10.55 3.85 -1.55
N MET A 104 -9.94 3.08 -0.65
CA MET A 104 -8.63 2.47 -0.90
C MET A 104 -8.73 1.42 -1.99
N ASP A 105 -9.79 0.60 -1.97
CA ASP A 105 -10.02 -0.44 -2.96
C ASP A 105 -10.20 0.09 -4.38
N ARG A 106 -10.67 1.33 -4.55
CA ARG A 106 -10.76 1.98 -5.88
C ARG A 106 -9.44 2.57 -6.37
N LEU A 107 -8.51 2.80 -5.46
CA LEU A 107 -7.31 3.58 -5.77
C LEU A 107 -6.07 2.73 -6.01
N PHE A 108 -5.90 1.63 -5.24
CA PHE A 108 -4.64 0.92 -5.25
C PHE A 108 -4.59 -0.28 -6.20
N VAL A 109 -3.48 -0.34 -6.94
CA VAL A 109 -2.97 -1.53 -7.63
C VAL A 109 -1.75 -1.99 -6.86
N LEU A 110 -1.76 -3.24 -6.37
CA LEU A 110 -0.68 -3.77 -5.55
C LEU A 110 0.22 -4.68 -6.39
N GLY A 111 1.52 -4.44 -6.33
CA GLY A 111 2.51 -5.19 -7.08
C GLY A 111 3.87 -5.21 -6.41
N HIS A 112 4.89 -5.69 -7.10
CA HIS A 112 6.23 -5.79 -6.56
C HIS A 112 6.89 -4.39 -6.46
N VAL A 113 7.58 -4.13 -5.34
CA VAL A 113 8.24 -2.84 -5.07
C VAL A 113 9.25 -2.43 -6.15
N ASP A 114 9.92 -3.41 -6.77
CA ASP A 114 10.90 -3.17 -7.83
C ASP A 114 10.30 -2.53 -9.09
N VAL A 115 8.99 -2.66 -9.32
CA VAL A 115 8.34 -1.97 -10.45
C VAL A 115 8.46 -0.46 -10.28
N VAL A 116 8.16 0.06 -9.09
CA VAL A 116 8.29 1.49 -8.80
C VAL A 116 9.76 1.92 -8.75
N ARG A 117 10.62 1.10 -8.15
CA ARG A 117 12.08 1.38 -8.13
C ARG A 117 12.63 1.55 -9.54
N GLN A 118 12.28 0.66 -10.47
CA GLN A 118 12.70 0.78 -11.87
C GLN A 118 12.12 2.01 -12.57
N LEU A 119 10.85 2.36 -12.29
CA LEU A 119 10.22 3.55 -12.83
C LEU A 119 10.91 4.83 -12.36
N ASN A 120 11.32 4.88 -11.10
CA ASN A 120 11.98 6.05 -10.50
C ASN A 120 13.51 6.03 -10.67
N GLN A 121 14.08 4.98 -11.28
CA GLN A 121 15.53 4.75 -11.38
C GLN A 121 16.18 4.68 -9.97
N TRP A 122 15.47 4.12 -9.02
CA TRP A 122 15.90 3.93 -7.65
C TRP A 122 16.72 2.67 -7.49
N ASN A 123 17.66 2.70 -6.56
CA ASN A 123 18.36 1.50 -6.09
C ASN A 123 17.50 0.71 -5.07
N SER A 124 17.99 -0.44 -4.63
CA SER A 124 17.26 -1.33 -3.72
C SER A 124 17.06 -0.75 -2.31
N LEU A 125 17.79 0.29 -1.93
CA LEU A 125 17.68 0.95 -0.62
C LEU A 125 16.67 2.11 -0.62
N GLN A 126 16.26 2.57 -1.79
CA GLN A 126 15.30 3.66 -1.93
C GLN A 126 13.86 3.15 -1.92
N ALA A 127 12.98 3.90 -1.26
CA ALA A 127 11.57 3.61 -1.10
C ALA A 127 10.77 4.91 -0.90
N SER A 128 9.45 4.85 -1.08
CA SER A 128 8.57 5.98 -0.75
C SER A 128 8.37 6.13 0.76
N GLY A 129 8.46 5.02 1.49
CA GLY A 129 8.30 5.02 2.92
C GLY A 129 8.48 3.65 3.55
N ILE A 130 8.25 3.61 4.85
CA ILE A 130 8.32 2.42 5.69
C ILE A 130 6.94 2.19 6.29
N GLU A 131 6.43 0.99 6.15
CA GLU A 131 5.22 0.53 6.83
C GLU A 131 5.58 -0.25 8.08
N VAL A 132 4.94 0.07 9.19
CA VAL A 132 5.09 -0.62 10.46
C VAL A 132 3.75 -1.25 10.81
N LEU A 133 3.72 -2.58 10.85
CA LEU A 133 2.55 -3.34 11.26
C LEU A 133 2.63 -3.58 12.77
N VAL A 134 1.56 -3.24 13.48
CA VAL A 134 1.45 -3.50 14.93
C VAL A 134 0.85 -4.88 15.18
N ASP A 135 1.16 -5.47 16.32
CA ASP A 135 0.61 -6.77 16.74
C ASP A 135 -0.85 -6.67 17.21
N ASP A 136 -1.23 -5.52 17.78
CA ASP A 136 -2.58 -5.22 18.25
C ASP A 136 -2.86 -3.73 18.15
N LEU A 137 -4.02 -3.36 17.57
CA LEU A 137 -4.44 -1.96 17.37
C LEU A 137 -4.59 -1.19 18.67
N ARG A 138 -4.82 -1.85 19.79
CA ARG A 138 -4.87 -1.21 21.11
C ARG A 138 -3.57 -0.52 21.52
N TYR A 139 -2.46 -0.94 20.93
CA TYR A 139 -1.12 -0.38 21.17
C TYR A 139 -0.62 0.48 20.01
N LEU A 140 -1.51 0.90 19.11
CA LEU A 140 -1.15 1.68 17.92
C LEU A 140 -0.41 2.97 18.27
N GLU A 141 -0.91 3.73 19.26
CA GLU A 141 -0.28 4.98 19.69
C GLU A 141 1.07 4.74 20.35
N GLU A 142 1.17 3.73 21.23
CA GLU A 142 2.43 3.39 21.89
C GLU A 142 3.52 2.96 20.87
N ALA A 143 3.13 2.15 19.89
CA ALA A 143 4.02 1.77 18.80
C ALA A 143 4.42 2.98 17.94
N ALA A 144 3.46 3.87 17.63
CA ALA A 144 3.71 5.08 16.85
C ALA A 144 4.68 6.03 17.57
N ASP A 145 4.53 6.22 18.86
CA ASP A 145 5.47 6.99 19.68
C ASP A 145 6.88 6.36 19.65
N GLY A 146 6.96 5.04 19.79
CA GLY A 146 8.22 4.30 19.66
C GLY A 146 8.89 4.52 18.32
N VAL A 147 8.13 4.47 17.20
CA VAL A 147 8.62 4.74 15.85
C VAL A 147 9.06 6.21 15.71
N TYR A 148 8.24 7.14 16.20
CA TYR A 148 8.57 8.57 16.18
C TYR A 148 9.89 8.83 16.90
N PHE A 149 10.09 8.39 18.14
CA PHE A 149 11.33 8.58 18.87
C PHE A 149 12.52 7.86 18.22
N ALA A 150 12.29 6.74 17.55
CA ALA A 150 13.34 6.02 16.85
C ALA A 150 13.81 6.74 15.57
N THR A 151 12.94 7.56 14.95
CA THR A 151 13.19 8.29 13.70
C THR A 151 13.39 9.79 13.89
N ALA A 152 12.96 10.34 15.03
CA ALA A 152 13.14 11.74 15.36
C ALA A 152 14.61 12.18 15.22
N ASN A 153 14.81 13.34 14.62
CA ASN A 153 16.13 13.91 14.33
C ASN A 153 17.01 13.07 13.37
N LYS A 154 16.43 12.12 12.66
CA LYS A 154 17.11 11.42 11.57
C LYS A 154 16.66 12.00 10.24
N LEU A 155 17.60 12.04 9.31
CA LEU A 155 17.35 12.46 7.93
C LEU A 155 17.64 11.26 7.03
N ASP A 156 16.94 11.23 5.89
CA ASP A 156 17.29 10.33 4.79
C ASP A 156 18.56 10.81 4.06
N GLU A 157 19.02 10.09 3.05
CA GLU A 157 20.20 10.47 2.28
C GLU A 157 20.01 11.77 1.49
N ALA A 158 18.78 12.21 1.24
CA ALA A 158 18.45 13.45 0.57
C ALA A 158 18.28 14.63 1.57
N GLY A 159 18.39 14.38 2.88
CA GLY A 159 18.25 15.38 3.94
C GLY A 159 16.81 15.63 4.39
N ASN A 160 15.85 14.78 4.02
CA ASN A 160 14.46 14.90 4.45
C ASN A 160 14.26 14.25 5.82
N ALA A 161 13.44 14.87 6.66
CA ALA A 161 13.04 14.30 7.94
C ALA A 161 12.00 13.18 7.74
N PHE A 162 12.05 12.17 8.61
CA PHE A 162 11.00 11.16 8.67
C PHE A 162 9.75 11.72 9.34
N TYR A 163 8.60 11.40 8.77
CA TYR A 163 7.30 11.77 9.31
C TYR A 163 6.51 10.49 9.63
N THR A 164 6.12 10.34 10.91
CA THR A 164 5.34 9.18 11.37
C THR A 164 3.86 9.53 11.34
N GLN A 165 3.05 8.71 10.71
CA GLN A 165 1.60 8.81 10.68
C GLN A 165 0.98 7.46 11.01
N THR A 166 -0.07 7.47 11.80
CA THR A 166 -0.88 6.31 12.10
C THR A 166 -2.02 6.15 11.09
N LEU A 167 -2.63 4.98 11.04
CA LEU A 167 -3.70 4.68 10.09
C LEU A 167 -4.95 5.54 10.34
N ASP A 168 -5.27 5.83 11.60
CA ASP A 168 -6.37 6.72 12.00
C ASP A 168 -6.13 8.18 11.56
N GLN A 169 -4.89 8.66 11.64
CA GLN A 169 -4.51 9.99 11.14
C GLN A 169 -4.61 10.08 9.62
N LEU A 170 -4.34 8.98 8.90
CA LEU A 170 -4.50 8.91 7.46
C LEU A 170 -5.96 8.81 7.02
N ASN A 171 -6.82 8.20 7.85
CA ASN A 171 -8.22 7.93 7.55
C ASN A 171 -9.17 8.33 8.69
N PRO A 172 -9.19 9.59 9.11
CA PRO A 172 -9.92 10.04 10.31
C PRO A 172 -11.42 9.80 10.22
N GLN A 173 -12.00 9.75 9.02
CA GLN A 173 -13.43 9.50 8.83
C GLN A 173 -13.83 8.07 9.21
N ILE A 174 -12.99 7.08 8.89
CA ILE A 174 -13.25 5.68 9.20
C ILE A 174 -13.13 5.44 10.71
N PHE A 175 -12.08 5.95 11.33
CA PHE A 175 -11.83 5.76 12.75
C PHE A 175 -12.79 6.56 13.64
N GLY A 176 -13.14 7.79 13.25
CA GLY A 176 -14.15 8.59 13.95
C GLY A 176 -15.53 7.93 13.96
N TRP A 177 -15.87 7.11 12.97
CA TRP A 177 -17.11 6.34 12.95
C TRP A 177 -17.03 5.10 13.86
N LEU A 178 -15.87 4.43 13.93
CA LEU A 178 -15.61 3.32 14.85
C LEU A 178 -15.70 3.78 16.32
N ASP A 179 -15.11 4.93 16.64
CA ASP A 179 -15.20 5.54 17.99
C ASP A 179 -16.65 5.82 18.39
N LEU A 180 -17.50 6.24 17.44
CA LEU A 180 -18.94 6.43 17.70
C LEU A 180 -19.67 5.12 17.96
N LEU A 181 -19.25 4.01 17.36
CA LEU A 181 -19.81 2.68 17.65
C LEU A 181 -19.43 2.18 19.05
N ASP A 182 -18.18 2.38 19.46
CA ASP A 182 -17.70 1.99 20.79
C ASP A 182 -18.44 2.74 21.91
N ILE A 183 -18.79 4.01 21.69
CA ILE A 183 -19.62 4.79 22.63
C ILE A 183 -21.04 4.23 22.74
N ASN A 184 -21.59 3.64 21.70
CA ASN A 184 -22.96 3.09 21.70
C ASN A 184 -23.09 1.66 22.28
N VAL A 185 -21.97 0.98 22.56
CA VAL A 185 -21.95 -0.37 23.17
C VAL A 185 -21.96 -0.33 24.71
N VAL A 186 -21.92 0.86 25.30
CA VAL A 186 -21.96 1.06 26.78
C VAL A 186 -23.37 1.43 27.28
N ILE A 187 -24.43 0.85 26.70
CA ILE A 187 -25.82 0.95 27.21
C ILE A 187 -26.25 -0.40 27.73
#